data_415451ba5d43381ffd779b524f7db092
#
_entry.id   415451ba5d43381ffd779b524f7db092
#
_cell.length_a   1.000
_cell.length_b   1.000
_cell.length_c   1.000
_cell.angle_alpha   90.00
_cell.angle_beta   90.00
_cell.angle_gamma   90.00
#
_symmetry.space_group_name_H-M   'P 1'
#
loop_
_entity.id
_entity.type
_entity.pdbx_description
1 polymer ?
#
loop_
_entity_poly.entity_id
_entity_poly.type
_entity_poly.pdbx_seq_one_letter_code
_entity_poly.pdbx_strand_id
1 'polypeptide(L)'
;ITEVCNFKCGYCLPNGYMADKSDNRKFLHIDEIRRLAKGFSELGVQKIRLTGGEPTVRKDFFEIVKILKNETSIKKVVITTNGYHLDQKAKLLIDSGLDGINISIDSLDRETFKNITKHDRLPEILKGIQILQDLGFVNLKINAVLLNGVNASTKDFNAWSDFIKKNKVNFRYIELMQTGDNLDYFNRYHISSKIFKSYLNDNGWIYQTQGLDAGPSLNYINPDYKGKFGIIAPYSKDFCKSCNRLRITSKGDLRLCLFGNTGISIRHLLQKDDQTEELKDLILGQMRFKKESHYLELGETGLTKNLSKTGG
;
A
#
# COMPACT_ATOMS: atom_id res chain seq x y z
N ILE A 1 4.85 -9.92 0.57
CA ILE A 1 5.91 -10.84 0.16
C ILE A 1 7.10 -10.87 1.13
N THR A 2 7.22 -9.90 2.04
CA THR A 2 8.23 -9.80 3.10
C THR A 2 7.71 -8.91 4.22
N GLU A 3 8.23 -9.07 5.45
CA GLU A 3 8.01 -8.14 6.57
C GLU A 3 9.22 -7.20 6.77
N VAL A 4 10.34 -7.53 6.12
CA VAL A 4 11.57 -6.74 6.24
C VAL A 4 11.38 -5.36 5.62
N CYS A 5 11.74 -4.32 6.35
CA CYS A 5 11.78 -2.96 5.86
C CYS A 5 13.12 -2.33 6.23
N ASN A 6 13.65 -1.56 5.31
CA ASN A 6 14.88 -0.80 5.51
C ASN A 6 14.64 0.62 6.08
N PHE A 7 13.37 1.05 6.23
CA PHE A 7 12.99 2.31 6.90
C PHE A 7 12.47 2.04 8.33
N LYS A 8 12.40 3.11 9.15
CA LYS A 8 11.97 3.08 10.54
C LYS A 8 10.89 4.14 10.79
N CYS A 9 9.85 4.14 9.95
CA CYS A 9 8.79 5.14 10.06
C CYS A 9 8.07 5.03 11.41
N GLY A 10 7.91 6.19 12.09
CA GLY A 10 7.39 6.26 13.45
C GLY A 10 6.00 5.65 13.65
N TYR A 11 5.14 5.72 12.63
CA TYR A 11 3.79 5.15 12.66
C TYR A 11 3.71 3.66 12.31
N CYS A 12 4.80 3.04 11.80
CA CYS A 12 4.80 1.67 11.28
C CYS A 12 5.79 0.76 12.01
N LEU A 13 7.08 1.05 11.89
CA LEU A 13 8.19 0.26 12.46
C LEU A 13 9.22 1.20 13.14
N PRO A 14 8.87 1.87 14.24
CA PRO A 14 9.72 2.89 14.85
C PRO A 14 11.10 2.36 15.27
N ASN A 15 11.18 1.08 15.65
CA ASN A 15 12.41 0.39 16.04
C ASN A 15 13.07 -0.38 14.87
N GLY A 16 12.52 -0.25 13.65
CA GLY A 16 12.92 -1.05 12.49
C GLY A 16 12.35 -2.46 12.52
N TYR A 17 12.67 -3.25 11.50
CA TYR A 17 12.23 -4.64 11.45
C TYR A 17 12.96 -5.48 12.49
N MET A 18 12.18 -6.21 13.27
CA MET A 18 12.66 -7.25 14.18
C MET A 18 11.91 -8.54 13.89
N ALA A 19 12.65 -9.63 13.68
CA ALA A 19 12.05 -10.93 13.45
C ALA A 19 11.25 -11.37 14.70
N ASP A 20 10.03 -11.83 14.47
CA ASP A 20 9.18 -12.37 15.52
C ASP A 20 9.71 -13.75 15.92
N LYS A 21 10.34 -13.83 17.10
CA LYS A 21 10.93 -15.07 17.61
C LYS A 21 9.88 -16.13 17.97
N SER A 22 8.62 -15.75 18.14
CA SER A 22 7.52 -16.68 18.44
C SER A 22 6.96 -17.34 17.16
N ASP A 23 7.30 -16.84 15.98
CA ASP A 23 6.84 -17.36 14.69
C ASP A 23 8.03 -17.71 13.78
N ASN A 24 8.47 -18.96 13.86
CA ASN A 24 9.62 -19.50 13.11
C ASN A 24 9.34 -19.75 11.64
N ARG A 25 8.11 -19.49 11.13
CA ARG A 25 7.79 -19.69 9.72
C ARG A 25 8.61 -18.74 8.85
N LYS A 26 9.22 -19.28 7.80
CA LYS A 26 9.90 -18.48 6.78
C LYS A 26 8.89 -17.78 5.89
N PHE A 27 9.30 -16.73 5.20
CA PHE A 27 8.49 -16.12 4.13
C PHE A 27 8.22 -17.13 3.02
N LEU A 28 7.10 -16.95 2.33
CA LEU A 28 6.73 -17.80 1.20
C LEU A 28 7.88 -17.86 0.17
N HIS A 29 8.21 -19.08 -0.24
CA HIS A 29 9.15 -19.33 -1.34
C HIS A 29 8.54 -18.88 -2.67
N ILE A 30 9.35 -18.65 -3.68
CA ILE A 30 8.89 -18.20 -4.99
C ILE A 30 7.90 -19.18 -5.62
N ASP A 31 8.09 -20.49 -5.45
CA ASP A 31 7.18 -21.51 -5.95
C ASP A 31 5.84 -21.53 -5.22
N GLU A 32 5.84 -21.24 -3.91
CA GLU A 32 4.59 -21.06 -3.15
C GLU A 32 3.83 -19.82 -3.64
N ILE A 33 4.54 -18.72 -3.98
CA ILE A 33 3.95 -17.52 -4.57
C ILE A 33 3.39 -17.80 -5.96
N ARG A 34 4.09 -18.60 -6.78
CA ARG A 34 3.63 -19.02 -8.12
C ARG A 34 2.30 -19.79 -8.03
N ARG A 35 2.21 -20.80 -7.14
CA ARG A 35 0.99 -21.58 -6.92
C ARG A 35 -0.17 -20.73 -6.40
N LEU A 36 0.13 -19.85 -5.46
CA LEU A 36 -0.83 -18.87 -4.94
C LEU A 36 -1.37 -17.96 -6.06
N ALA A 37 -0.49 -17.43 -6.90
CA ALA A 37 -0.84 -16.55 -8.00
C ALA A 37 -1.70 -17.27 -9.04
N LYS A 38 -1.40 -18.53 -9.35
CA LYS A 38 -2.20 -19.40 -10.22
C LYS A 38 -3.62 -19.55 -9.66
N GLY A 39 -3.78 -19.92 -8.38
CA GLY A 39 -5.09 -20.07 -7.73
C GLY A 39 -5.90 -18.77 -7.78
N PHE A 40 -5.30 -17.62 -7.48
CA PHE A 40 -5.97 -16.33 -7.60
C PHE A 40 -6.32 -15.95 -9.04
N SER A 41 -5.47 -16.29 -9.99
CA SER A 41 -5.72 -16.07 -11.42
C SER A 41 -6.95 -16.86 -11.89
N GLU A 42 -7.06 -18.11 -11.50
CA GLU A 42 -8.21 -18.98 -11.82
C GLU A 42 -9.50 -18.55 -11.12
N LEU A 43 -9.40 -17.94 -9.93
CA LEU A 43 -10.52 -17.27 -9.25
C LEU A 43 -10.95 -15.95 -9.89
N GLY A 44 -10.27 -15.51 -10.97
CA GLY A 44 -10.61 -14.29 -11.69
C GLY A 44 -10.09 -13.00 -11.04
N VAL A 45 -9.10 -13.08 -10.16
CA VAL A 45 -8.45 -11.90 -9.58
C VAL A 45 -7.74 -11.11 -10.68
N GLN A 46 -8.15 -9.86 -10.86
CA GLN A 46 -7.66 -9.00 -11.95
C GLN A 46 -6.42 -8.19 -11.57
N LYS A 47 -6.16 -8.02 -10.26
CA LYS A 47 -5.11 -7.13 -9.78
C LYS A 47 -4.43 -7.66 -8.54
N ILE A 48 -3.12 -7.74 -8.56
CA ILE A 48 -2.28 -8.04 -7.40
C ILE A 48 -1.44 -6.81 -7.04
N ARG A 49 -1.32 -6.54 -5.74
CA ARG A 49 -0.39 -5.56 -5.21
C ARG A 49 0.68 -6.26 -4.39
N LEU A 50 1.91 -6.13 -4.82
CA LEU A 50 3.08 -6.55 -4.05
C LEU A 50 3.42 -5.48 -3.01
N THR A 51 3.55 -5.91 -1.78
CA THR A 51 3.82 -5.06 -0.62
C THR A 51 4.49 -5.87 0.48
N GLY A 52 4.64 -5.29 1.67
CA GLY A 52 5.21 -5.94 2.85
C GLY A 52 5.72 -4.87 3.81
N GLY A 53 6.93 -5.06 4.35
CA GLY A 53 7.77 -3.96 4.79
C GLY A 53 8.19 -3.15 3.57
N GLU A 54 9.34 -3.47 2.98
CA GLU A 54 9.70 -2.93 1.66
C GLU A 54 9.89 -4.10 0.67
N PRO A 55 9.02 -4.27 -0.33
CA PRO A 55 9.08 -5.43 -1.22
C PRO A 55 10.35 -5.50 -2.06
N THR A 56 10.98 -4.37 -2.39
CA THR A 56 12.20 -4.34 -3.23
C THR A 56 13.47 -4.75 -2.48
N VAL A 57 13.41 -5.02 -1.18
CA VAL A 57 14.55 -5.62 -0.45
C VAL A 57 14.60 -7.14 -0.60
N ARG A 58 13.51 -7.75 -1.06
CA ARG A 58 13.46 -9.17 -1.36
C ARG A 58 14.25 -9.46 -2.63
N LYS A 59 15.20 -10.41 -2.57
CA LYS A 59 16.16 -10.68 -3.66
C LYS A 59 15.49 -11.14 -4.96
N ASP A 60 14.46 -11.97 -4.85
CA ASP A 60 13.68 -12.53 -5.97
C ASP A 60 12.47 -11.68 -6.38
N PHE A 61 12.42 -10.39 -5.93
CA PHE A 61 11.31 -9.49 -6.21
C PHE A 61 10.96 -9.39 -7.70
N PHE A 62 11.94 -9.16 -8.56
CA PHE A 62 11.71 -9.00 -10.00
C PHE A 62 11.26 -10.29 -10.67
N GLU A 63 11.71 -11.43 -10.17
CA GLU A 63 11.27 -12.75 -10.65
C GLU A 63 9.81 -13.00 -10.26
N ILE A 64 9.41 -12.64 -9.03
CA ILE A 64 8.00 -12.69 -8.60
C ILE A 64 7.11 -11.84 -9.54
N VAL A 65 7.53 -10.62 -9.89
CA VAL A 65 6.76 -9.78 -10.82
C VAL A 65 6.60 -10.46 -12.18
N LYS A 66 7.70 -11.05 -12.72
CA LYS A 66 7.65 -11.76 -14.01
C LYS A 66 6.73 -12.98 -13.97
N ILE A 67 6.74 -13.76 -12.90
CA ILE A 67 5.81 -14.89 -12.70
C ILE A 67 4.36 -14.40 -12.77
N LEU A 68 4.02 -13.36 -12.00
CA LEU A 68 2.68 -12.80 -11.99
C LEU A 68 2.22 -12.29 -13.37
N LYS A 69 3.13 -11.73 -14.15
CA LYS A 69 2.81 -11.18 -15.48
C LYS A 69 2.76 -12.23 -16.59
N ASN A 70 3.63 -13.22 -16.56
CA ASN A 70 3.84 -14.13 -17.67
C ASN A 70 3.18 -15.50 -17.47
N GLU A 71 2.94 -15.92 -16.22
CA GLU A 71 2.42 -17.26 -15.91
C GLU A 71 0.97 -17.22 -15.42
N THR A 72 0.33 -16.03 -15.37
CA THR A 72 -1.05 -15.86 -14.90
C THR A 72 -1.86 -14.95 -15.81
N SER A 73 -3.20 -14.98 -15.69
CA SER A 73 -4.12 -14.06 -16.39
C SER A 73 -4.37 -12.74 -15.62
N ILE A 74 -3.56 -12.45 -14.61
CA ILE A 74 -3.67 -11.22 -13.80
C ILE A 74 -3.33 -10.00 -14.66
N LYS A 75 -4.31 -9.12 -14.84
CA LYS A 75 -4.16 -7.96 -15.73
C LYS A 75 -3.24 -6.87 -15.18
N LYS A 76 -3.24 -6.68 -13.84
CA LYS A 76 -2.52 -5.57 -13.22
C LYS A 76 -1.67 -6.06 -12.04
N VAL A 77 -0.36 -5.92 -12.16
CA VAL A 77 0.60 -6.12 -11.07
C VAL A 77 1.14 -4.77 -10.64
N VAL A 78 0.90 -4.37 -9.40
CA VAL A 78 1.33 -3.08 -8.85
C VAL A 78 2.17 -3.27 -7.59
N ILE A 79 3.02 -2.30 -7.29
CA ILE A 79 3.86 -2.30 -6.08
C ILE A 79 3.48 -1.14 -5.16
N THR A 80 3.65 -1.34 -3.85
CA THR A 80 3.79 -0.25 -2.88
C THR A 80 5.19 -0.30 -2.30
N THR A 81 5.95 0.79 -2.42
CA THR A 81 7.37 0.88 -2.05
C THR A 81 7.67 2.19 -1.32
N ASN A 82 8.68 2.20 -0.46
CA ASN A 82 9.21 3.42 0.13
C ASN A 82 10.16 4.18 -0.83
N GLY A 83 10.40 3.64 -2.02
CA GLY A 83 11.22 4.27 -3.05
C GLY A 83 12.73 4.22 -2.82
N TYR A 84 13.22 3.41 -1.89
CA TYR A 84 14.66 3.28 -1.63
C TYR A 84 15.43 2.85 -2.89
N HIS A 85 16.41 3.68 -3.30
CA HIS A 85 17.14 3.54 -4.57
C HIS A 85 16.24 3.53 -5.81
N LEU A 86 15.14 4.29 -5.79
CA LEU A 86 14.23 4.37 -6.94
C LEU A 86 14.93 4.92 -8.18
N ASP A 87 15.85 5.88 -8.02
CA ASP A 87 16.66 6.44 -9.10
C ASP A 87 17.49 5.38 -9.85
N GLN A 88 17.91 4.32 -9.16
CA GLN A 88 18.67 3.21 -9.75
C GLN A 88 17.77 2.08 -10.25
N LYS A 89 16.60 1.88 -9.62
CA LYS A 89 15.68 0.78 -9.91
C LYS A 89 14.60 1.11 -10.92
N ALA A 90 14.38 2.40 -11.26
CA ALA A 90 13.27 2.85 -12.08
C ALA A 90 13.10 2.05 -13.38
N LYS A 91 14.18 1.90 -14.14
CA LYS A 91 14.16 1.12 -15.39
C LYS A 91 13.85 -0.36 -15.15
N LEU A 92 14.46 -0.99 -14.14
CA LEU A 92 14.23 -2.40 -13.81
C LEU A 92 12.77 -2.66 -13.41
N LEU A 93 12.13 -1.73 -12.69
CA LEU A 93 10.73 -1.81 -12.32
C LEU A 93 9.81 -1.80 -13.54
N ILE A 94 10.11 -0.96 -14.53
CA ILE A 94 9.37 -0.91 -15.80
C ILE A 94 9.61 -2.20 -16.59
N ASP A 95 10.87 -2.59 -16.77
CA ASP A 95 11.26 -3.77 -17.55
C ASP A 95 10.73 -5.08 -16.94
N SER A 96 10.44 -5.10 -15.62
CA SER A 96 9.81 -6.28 -15.00
C SER A 96 8.33 -6.45 -15.35
N GLY A 97 7.69 -5.45 -15.96
CA GLY A 97 6.30 -5.49 -16.38
C GLY A 97 5.30 -4.98 -15.35
N LEU A 98 5.72 -4.16 -14.37
CA LEU A 98 4.81 -3.53 -13.43
C LEU A 98 3.83 -2.58 -14.13
N ASP A 99 2.55 -2.66 -13.76
CA ASP A 99 1.49 -1.82 -14.30
C ASP A 99 1.26 -0.54 -13.47
N GLY A 100 1.86 -0.45 -12.29
CA GLY A 100 1.73 0.73 -11.44
C GLY A 100 2.64 0.71 -10.23
N ILE A 101 3.08 1.89 -9.82
CA ILE A 101 3.97 2.07 -8.67
C ILE A 101 3.31 3.07 -7.71
N ASN A 102 3.12 2.64 -6.45
CA ASN A 102 2.76 3.53 -5.36
C ASN A 102 4.01 3.77 -4.52
N ILE A 103 4.40 5.03 -4.38
CA ILE A 103 5.59 5.44 -3.63
C ILE A 103 5.13 6.11 -2.35
N SER A 104 5.69 5.73 -1.22
CA SER A 104 5.38 6.34 0.08
C SER A 104 6.31 7.53 0.31
N ILE A 105 5.75 8.75 0.34
CA ILE A 105 6.46 10.00 0.62
C ILE A 105 5.57 10.87 1.50
N ASP A 106 5.90 10.94 2.78
CA ASP A 106 5.06 11.65 3.77
C ASP A 106 5.24 13.17 3.73
N SER A 107 6.35 13.68 3.19
CA SER A 107 6.63 15.10 3.05
C SER A 107 7.58 15.38 1.89
N LEU A 108 7.43 16.54 1.24
CA LEU A 108 8.40 17.11 0.29
C LEU A 108 9.47 17.92 1.00
N ASP A 109 9.31 18.24 2.28
CA ASP A 109 10.36 18.80 3.11
C ASP A 109 11.33 17.70 3.55
N ARG A 110 12.64 17.88 3.22
CA ARG A 110 13.67 16.85 3.43
C ARG A 110 13.86 16.48 4.89
N GLU A 111 13.85 17.47 5.78
CA GLU A 111 14.04 17.22 7.22
C GLU A 111 12.81 16.55 7.82
N THR A 112 11.61 16.97 7.45
CA THR A 112 10.37 16.32 7.86
C THR A 112 10.32 14.87 7.39
N PHE A 113 10.66 14.60 6.12
CA PHE A 113 10.75 13.24 5.58
C PHE A 113 11.75 12.38 6.35
N LYS A 114 12.95 12.91 6.59
CA LYS A 114 13.99 12.23 7.37
C LYS A 114 13.56 11.96 8.81
N ASN A 115 12.87 12.90 9.44
CA ASN A 115 12.38 12.75 10.81
C ASN A 115 11.29 11.67 10.92
N ILE A 116 10.42 11.53 9.92
CA ILE A 116 9.37 10.48 9.88
C ILE A 116 10.00 9.11 9.60
N THR A 117 10.85 9.00 8.58
CA THR A 117 11.34 7.74 8.03
C THR A 117 12.64 7.25 8.67
N LYS A 118 13.36 8.14 9.36
CA LYS A 118 14.73 7.99 9.88
C LYS A 118 15.79 7.77 8.78
N HIS A 119 15.44 8.16 7.54
CA HIS A 119 16.33 8.05 6.37
C HIS A 119 16.29 9.30 5.51
N ASP A 120 17.46 9.79 5.13
CA ASP A 120 17.62 10.95 4.26
C ASP A 120 17.73 10.53 2.78
N ARG A 121 16.57 10.12 2.21
CA ARG A 121 16.50 9.54 0.85
C ARG A 121 15.52 10.26 -0.09
N LEU A 122 14.92 11.35 0.36
CA LEU A 122 13.95 12.08 -0.45
C LEU A 122 14.49 12.54 -1.82
N PRO A 123 15.72 13.09 -1.93
CA PRO A 123 16.24 13.55 -3.24
C PRO A 123 16.34 12.42 -4.27
N GLU A 124 16.82 11.25 -3.86
CA GLU A 124 16.96 10.08 -4.74
C GLU A 124 15.59 9.53 -5.15
N ILE A 125 14.62 9.55 -4.25
CA ILE A 125 13.25 9.13 -4.55
C ILE A 125 12.59 10.07 -5.57
N LEU A 126 12.72 11.39 -5.38
CA LEU A 126 12.20 12.38 -6.33
C LEU A 126 12.87 12.28 -7.69
N LYS A 127 14.19 12.06 -7.73
CA LYS A 127 14.93 11.78 -8.96
C LYS A 127 14.40 10.51 -9.65
N GLY A 128 14.13 9.46 -8.89
CA GLY A 128 13.55 8.23 -9.41
C GLY A 128 12.15 8.42 -10.01
N ILE A 129 11.32 9.27 -9.40
CA ILE A 129 10.01 9.66 -9.97
C ILE A 129 10.20 10.37 -11.32
N GLN A 130 11.16 11.30 -11.42
CA GLN A 130 11.44 11.98 -12.67
C GLN A 130 11.88 10.98 -13.76
N ILE A 131 12.79 10.06 -13.44
CA ILE A 131 13.25 9.01 -14.38
C ILE A 131 12.05 8.15 -14.84
N LEU A 132 11.16 7.75 -13.94
CA LEU A 132 9.96 6.98 -14.32
C LEU A 132 9.07 7.76 -15.30
N GLN A 133 8.90 9.07 -15.07
CA GLN A 133 8.11 9.93 -15.96
C GLN A 133 8.78 10.13 -17.32
N ASP A 134 10.10 10.36 -17.35
CA ASP A 134 10.88 10.53 -18.58
C ASP A 134 10.87 9.25 -19.44
N LEU A 135 10.79 8.09 -18.80
CA LEU A 135 10.61 6.78 -19.45
C LEU A 135 9.13 6.50 -19.86
N GLY A 136 8.23 7.47 -19.68
CA GLY A 136 6.81 7.35 -20.07
C GLY A 136 5.94 6.53 -19.14
N PHE A 137 6.39 6.24 -17.90
CA PHE A 137 5.58 5.49 -16.94
C PHE A 137 4.49 6.37 -16.34
N VAL A 138 3.22 6.05 -16.63
CA VAL A 138 2.08 6.93 -16.33
C VAL A 138 1.32 6.59 -15.04
N ASN A 139 1.41 5.34 -14.55
CA ASN A 139 0.59 4.90 -13.41
C ASN A 139 1.35 5.06 -12.08
N LEU A 140 1.75 6.31 -11.81
CA LEU A 140 2.44 6.69 -10.58
C LEU A 140 1.46 7.23 -9.54
N LYS A 141 1.61 6.76 -8.31
CA LYS A 141 0.88 7.26 -7.16
C LYS A 141 1.84 7.54 -6.02
N ILE A 142 1.60 8.62 -5.30
CA ILE A 142 2.31 8.96 -4.07
C ILE A 142 1.32 8.84 -2.93
N ASN A 143 1.70 8.14 -1.87
CA ASN A 143 0.95 8.05 -0.63
C ASN A 143 1.70 8.79 0.47
N ALA A 144 0.99 9.57 1.26
CA ALA A 144 1.48 10.18 2.48
C ALA A 144 0.53 9.89 3.64
N VAL A 145 1.03 9.50 4.79
CA VAL A 145 0.23 9.43 6.02
C VAL A 145 0.05 10.85 6.54
N LEU A 146 -1.20 11.26 6.78
CA LEU A 146 -1.54 12.59 7.30
C LEU A 146 -1.27 12.62 8.81
N LEU A 147 -0.38 13.49 9.25
CA LEU A 147 0.11 13.57 10.63
C LEU A 147 -0.05 14.99 11.18
N ASN A 148 -0.80 15.11 12.27
CA ASN A 148 -1.03 16.38 12.97
C ASN A 148 0.29 17.02 13.43
N GLY A 149 0.45 18.33 13.16
CA GLY A 149 1.64 19.10 13.55
C GLY A 149 2.93 18.70 12.82
N VAL A 150 2.85 17.82 11.80
CA VAL A 150 4.02 17.33 11.05
C VAL A 150 3.93 17.66 9.56
N ASN A 151 2.86 17.25 8.87
CA ASN A 151 2.68 17.44 7.43
C ASN A 151 1.23 17.80 7.03
N ALA A 152 0.47 18.33 7.99
CA ALA A 152 -0.96 18.64 7.83
C ALA A 152 -1.24 20.15 7.82
N SER A 153 -0.25 20.99 7.52
CA SER A 153 -0.42 22.45 7.40
C SER A 153 -0.79 22.87 5.98
N THR A 154 -1.34 24.07 5.83
CA THR A 154 -1.59 24.69 4.51
C THR A 154 -0.30 24.78 3.68
N LYS A 155 0.85 25.03 4.32
CA LYS A 155 2.16 25.04 3.66
C LYS A 155 2.46 23.69 3.02
N ASP A 156 2.20 22.58 3.73
CA ASP A 156 2.43 21.23 3.21
C ASP A 156 1.47 20.91 2.05
N PHE A 157 0.22 21.31 2.17
CA PHE A 157 -0.79 21.11 1.11
C PHE A 157 -0.44 21.89 -0.16
N ASN A 158 0.03 23.14 -0.01
CA ASN A 158 0.50 23.97 -1.14
C ASN A 158 1.74 23.35 -1.80
N ALA A 159 2.69 22.83 -1.03
CA ALA A 159 3.87 22.17 -1.58
C ALA A 159 3.50 20.96 -2.46
N TRP A 160 2.54 20.14 -2.02
CA TRP A 160 2.01 19.05 -2.82
C TRP A 160 1.23 19.55 -4.05
N SER A 161 0.47 20.63 -3.93
CA SER A 161 -0.23 21.25 -5.06
C SER A 161 0.76 21.70 -6.14
N ASP A 162 1.82 22.41 -5.76
CA ASP A 162 2.86 22.85 -6.67
C ASP A 162 3.59 21.67 -7.33
N PHE A 163 3.81 20.60 -6.58
CA PHE A 163 4.42 19.39 -7.12
C PHE A 163 3.55 18.73 -8.19
N ILE A 164 2.26 18.48 -7.92
CA ILE A 164 1.36 17.80 -8.87
C ILE A 164 0.91 18.71 -10.01
N LYS A 165 1.06 20.03 -9.89
CA LYS A 165 0.87 20.97 -11.01
C LYS A 165 1.86 20.67 -12.13
N LYS A 166 3.09 20.31 -11.79
CA LYS A 166 4.19 20.03 -12.72
C LYS A 166 4.30 18.54 -13.08
N ASN A 167 3.87 17.64 -12.19
CA ASN A 167 4.08 16.22 -12.29
C ASN A 167 2.75 15.45 -12.46
N LYS A 168 2.69 14.55 -13.44
CA LYS A 168 1.52 13.70 -13.69
C LYS A 168 1.50 12.51 -12.73
N VAL A 169 1.16 12.77 -11.46
CA VAL A 169 1.06 11.76 -10.40
C VAL A 169 -0.25 11.87 -9.65
N ASN A 170 -0.74 10.76 -9.09
CA ASN A 170 -1.88 10.77 -8.19
C ASN A 170 -1.36 10.79 -6.74
N PHE A 171 -1.37 11.96 -6.11
CA PHE A 171 -1.02 12.07 -4.70
C PHE A 171 -2.22 11.72 -3.81
N ARG A 172 -1.98 11.03 -2.68
CA ARG A 172 -3.05 10.66 -1.74
C ARG A 172 -2.59 10.83 -0.30
N TYR A 173 -3.34 11.59 0.46
CA TYR A 173 -3.24 11.51 1.91
C TYR A 173 -4.03 10.32 2.44
N ILE A 174 -3.42 9.61 3.36
CA ILE A 174 -4.01 8.50 4.12
C ILE A 174 -4.15 8.97 5.56
N GLU A 175 -5.36 9.03 6.07
CA GLU A 175 -5.60 9.30 7.48
C GLU A 175 -4.92 8.23 8.34
N LEU A 176 -4.15 8.65 9.34
CA LEU A 176 -3.38 7.73 10.19
C LEU A 176 -4.30 6.69 10.81
N MET A 177 -3.95 5.42 10.67
CA MET A 177 -4.72 4.30 11.21
C MET A 177 -4.13 3.85 12.55
N GLN A 178 -5.00 3.61 13.52
CA GLN A 178 -4.61 2.94 14.76
C GLN A 178 -4.27 1.47 14.47
N THR A 179 -3.22 0.97 15.10
CA THR A 179 -2.81 -0.45 15.10
C THR A 179 -2.55 -0.89 16.53
N GLY A 180 -2.32 -2.18 16.74
CA GLY A 180 -2.06 -2.70 18.09
C GLY A 180 -0.85 -2.09 18.79
N ASP A 181 0.17 -1.70 18.02
CA ASP A 181 1.46 -1.25 18.56
C ASP A 181 1.65 0.28 18.51
N ASN A 182 0.69 1.07 17.95
CA ASN A 182 0.92 2.50 17.72
C ASN A 182 -0.04 3.45 18.47
N LEU A 183 -0.72 3.02 19.51
CA LEU A 183 -1.75 3.81 20.17
C LEU A 183 -1.26 5.20 20.63
N ASP A 184 -0.11 5.29 21.28
CA ASP A 184 0.45 6.57 21.75
C ASP A 184 0.80 7.48 20.56
N TYR A 185 1.36 6.91 19.50
CA TYR A 185 1.66 7.64 18.28
C TYR A 185 0.36 8.13 17.62
N PHE A 186 -0.65 7.27 17.55
CA PHE A 186 -1.97 7.59 17.03
C PHE A 186 -2.59 8.75 17.79
N ASN A 187 -2.68 8.67 19.12
CA ASN A 187 -3.26 9.72 19.96
C ASN A 187 -2.58 11.08 19.79
N ARG A 188 -1.27 11.06 19.54
CA ARG A 188 -0.47 12.29 19.38
C ARG A 188 -0.59 12.91 17.98
N TYR A 189 -0.65 12.09 16.94
CA TYR A 189 -0.48 12.55 15.56
C TYR A 189 -1.70 12.33 14.67
N HIS A 190 -2.75 11.68 15.15
CA HIS A 190 -3.96 11.53 14.35
C HIS A 190 -4.63 12.88 14.12
N ILE A 191 -5.05 13.09 12.89
CA ILE A 191 -5.92 14.20 12.49
C ILE A 191 -6.85 13.71 11.38
N SER A 192 -8.12 14.13 11.46
CA SER A 192 -9.08 13.76 10.44
C SER A 192 -8.72 14.35 9.08
N SER A 193 -8.81 13.52 8.05
CA SER A 193 -8.62 13.93 6.66
C SER A 193 -9.61 15.00 6.17
N LYS A 194 -10.61 15.35 6.97
CA LYS A 194 -11.54 16.46 6.71
C LYS A 194 -10.80 17.79 6.51
N ILE A 195 -9.68 18.02 7.21
CA ILE A 195 -8.88 19.23 7.05
C ILE A 195 -8.36 19.35 5.60
N PHE A 196 -7.86 18.27 5.03
CA PHE A 196 -7.39 18.28 3.65
C PHE A 196 -8.56 18.34 2.65
N LYS A 197 -9.70 17.72 2.97
CA LYS A 197 -10.91 17.85 2.16
C LYS A 197 -11.40 19.30 2.09
N SER A 198 -11.39 20.04 3.20
CA SER A 198 -11.73 21.47 3.20
C SER A 198 -10.75 22.24 2.32
N TYR A 199 -9.44 22.05 2.51
CA TYR A 199 -8.44 22.68 1.65
C TYR A 199 -8.70 22.44 0.16
N LEU A 200 -9.03 21.23 -0.25
CA LEU A 200 -9.32 20.92 -1.66
C LEU A 200 -10.53 21.68 -2.18
N ASN A 201 -11.62 21.72 -1.39
CA ASN A 201 -12.85 22.46 -1.76
C ASN A 201 -12.58 23.96 -1.91
N ASP A 202 -11.82 24.55 -0.96
CA ASP A 202 -11.50 25.98 -0.93
C ASP A 202 -10.54 26.41 -2.06
N ASN A 203 -9.82 25.44 -2.66
CA ASN A 203 -8.85 25.67 -3.74
C ASN A 203 -9.31 25.14 -5.11
N GLY A 204 -10.62 24.98 -5.33
CA GLY A 204 -11.19 24.68 -6.65
C GLY A 204 -10.97 23.23 -7.13
N TRP A 205 -10.72 22.30 -6.22
CA TRP A 205 -10.63 20.89 -6.56
C TRP A 205 -12.02 20.26 -6.60
N ILE A 206 -12.29 19.51 -7.68
CA ILE A 206 -13.59 18.90 -7.95
C ILE A 206 -13.52 17.41 -7.66
N TYR A 207 -14.46 16.91 -6.84
CA TYR A 207 -14.59 15.49 -6.59
C TYR A 207 -14.92 14.73 -7.87
N GLN A 208 -14.17 13.65 -8.13
CA GLN A 208 -14.40 12.75 -9.27
C GLN A 208 -14.99 11.43 -8.77
N THR A 209 -16.19 11.12 -9.20
CA THR A 209 -16.80 9.80 -8.96
C THR A 209 -15.94 8.70 -9.59
N GLN A 210 -15.86 7.56 -8.94
CA GLN A 210 -15.02 6.45 -9.36
C GLN A 210 -15.86 5.24 -9.75
N GLY A 211 -15.36 4.46 -10.74
CA GLY A 211 -15.94 3.16 -11.06
C GLY A 211 -15.69 2.11 -9.98
N LEU A 212 -16.38 0.98 -10.08
CA LEU A 212 -16.34 -0.14 -9.12
C LEU A 212 -14.93 -0.71 -8.88
N ASP A 213 -14.02 -0.60 -9.86
CA ASP A 213 -12.63 -1.08 -9.76
C ASP A 213 -11.68 -0.10 -9.07
N ALA A 214 -12.16 1.06 -8.68
CA ALA A 214 -11.36 2.05 -7.97
C ALA A 214 -11.11 1.58 -6.53
N GLY A 215 -9.94 1.92 -6.00
CA GLY A 215 -9.65 1.69 -4.58
C GLY A 215 -10.44 2.67 -3.68
N PRO A 216 -10.24 2.64 -2.37
CA PRO A 216 -11.01 3.42 -1.39
C PRO A 216 -10.67 4.92 -1.36
N SER A 217 -9.89 5.42 -2.31
CA SER A 217 -9.49 6.83 -2.36
C SER A 217 -10.61 7.69 -2.92
N LEU A 218 -11.03 8.74 -2.24
CA LEU A 218 -11.83 9.81 -2.80
C LEU A 218 -10.92 10.67 -3.68
N ASN A 219 -11.14 10.72 -4.99
CA ASN A 219 -10.25 11.44 -5.89
C ASN A 219 -10.81 12.83 -6.25
N TYR A 220 -9.89 13.77 -6.41
CA TYR A 220 -10.18 15.16 -6.76
C TYR A 220 -9.31 15.57 -7.95
N ILE A 221 -9.90 16.30 -8.89
CA ILE A 221 -9.25 16.83 -10.09
C ILE A 221 -9.37 18.35 -10.11
N ASN A 222 -8.40 18.99 -10.74
CA ASN A 222 -8.43 20.40 -11.08
C ASN A 222 -7.81 20.53 -12.48
N PRO A 223 -8.48 21.19 -13.46
CA PRO A 223 -7.99 21.29 -14.83
C PRO A 223 -6.61 21.93 -14.99
N ASP A 224 -6.23 22.81 -14.05
CA ASP A 224 -4.94 23.51 -14.07
C ASP A 224 -3.76 22.65 -13.62
N TYR A 225 -4.01 21.38 -13.23
CA TYR A 225 -3.03 20.48 -12.66
C TYR A 225 -2.85 19.22 -13.50
N LYS A 226 -1.60 18.79 -13.67
CA LYS A 226 -1.29 17.54 -14.39
C LYS A 226 -1.65 16.29 -13.57
N GLY A 227 -1.56 16.38 -12.26
CA GLY A 227 -1.83 15.29 -11.32
C GLY A 227 -3.21 15.39 -10.68
N LYS A 228 -3.47 14.48 -9.73
CA LYS A 228 -4.72 14.40 -8.98
C LYS A 228 -4.44 14.30 -7.49
N PHE A 229 -5.35 14.80 -6.68
CA PHE A 229 -5.39 14.51 -5.26
C PHE A 229 -6.32 13.34 -4.93
N GLY A 230 -6.03 12.68 -3.81
CA GLY A 230 -6.87 11.65 -3.24
C GLY A 230 -6.88 11.68 -1.72
N ILE A 231 -7.94 11.16 -1.14
CA ILE A 231 -8.09 11.00 0.31
C ILE A 231 -8.45 9.55 0.59
N ILE A 232 -7.71 8.90 1.47
CA ILE A 232 -8.04 7.59 2.03
C ILE A 232 -8.41 7.82 3.48
N ALA A 233 -9.71 7.78 3.78
CA ALA A 233 -10.30 8.10 5.08
C ALA A 233 -10.88 6.83 5.74
N PRO A 234 -10.08 6.00 6.42
CA PRO A 234 -10.54 4.73 6.97
C PRO A 234 -11.61 4.87 8.05
N TYR A 235 -11.70 6.03 8.69
CA TYR A 235 -12.73 6.33 9.71
C TYR A 235 -14.03 6.88 9.12
N SER A 236 -14.16 6.98 7.80
CA SER A 236 -15.41 7.39 7.17
C SER A 236 -16.43 6.24 7.11
N LYS A 237 -17.71 6.55 7.32
CA LYS A 237 -18.83 5.59 7.40
C LYS A 237 -18.88 4.60 6.21
N ASP A 238 -18.56 5.05 5.01
CA ASP A 238 -18.69 4.26 3.78
C ASP A 238 -17.38 3.63 3.29
N PHE A 239 -16.29 3.74 4.06
CA PHE A 239 -14.96 3.28 3.64
C PHE A 239 -14.89 1.80 3.25
N CYS A 240 -15.61 0.96 3.97
CA CYS A 240 -15.60 -0.49 3.76
C CYS A 240 -16.64 -0.97 2.72
N LYS A 241 -17.62 -0.15 2.39
CA LYS A 241 -18.79 -0.51 1.56
C LYS A 241 -18.43 -1.08 0.18
N SER A 242 -17.36 -0.59 -0.43
CA SER A 242 -16.85 -1.06 -1.74
C SER A 242 -15.56 -1.87 -1.63
N CYS A 243 -15.25 -2.44 -0.46
CA CYS A 243 -13.99 -3.13 -0.25
C CYS A 243 -13.98 -4.54 -0.87
N ASN A 244 -13.26 -4.70 -1.98
CA ASN A 244 -13.06 -5.96 -2.69
C ASN A 244 -11.67 -6.57 -2.47
N ARG A 245 -11.00 -6.26 -1.35
CA ARG A 245 -9.60 -6.65 -1.11
C ARG A 245 -9.50 -7.88 -0.22
N LEU A 246 -8.59 -8.77 -0.60
CA LEU A 246 -8.02 -9.82 0.23
C LEU A 246 -6.53 -9.53 0.46
N ARG A 247 -5.96 -10.13 1.49
CA ARG A 247 -4.54 -10.04 1.79
C ARG A 247 -3.96 -11.41 2.08
N ILE A 248 -2.74 -11.61 1.62
CA ILE A 248 -1.93 -12.76 2.01
C ILE A 248 -0.70 -12.20 2.71
N THR A 249 -0.44 -12.69 3.92
CA THR A 249 0.78 -12.33 4.65
C THR A 249 2.00 -12.94 3.98
N SER A 250 3.17 -12.43 4.27
CA SER A 250 4.44 -12.97 3.78
C SER A 250 4.68 -14.44 4.19
N LYS A 251 3.96 -14.93 5.20
CA LYS A 251 4.05 -16.30 5.74
C LYS A 251 2.92 -17.22 5.28
N GLY A 252 2.02 -16.73 4.42
CA GLY A 252 0.96 -17.53 3.80
C GLY A 252 -0.34 -17.59 4.60
N ASP A 253 -0.69 -16.54 5.35
CA ASP A 253 -1.99 -16.44 5.99
C ASP A 253 -2.94 -15.58 5.15
N LEU A 254 -4.11 -16.09 4.85
CA LEU A 254 -5.21 -15.35 4.22
C LEU A 254 -5.88 -14.46 5.27
N ARG A 255 -6.00 -13.16 4.95
CA ARG A 255 -6.75 -12.17 5.72
C ARG A 255 -7.82 -11.51 4.87
N LEU A 256 -9.03 -11.53 5.34
CA LEU A 256 -10.20 -10.93 4.64
C LEU A 256 -10.24 -9.41 4.80
N CYS A 257 -9.65 -8.90 5.88
CA CYS A 257 -9.58 -7.48 6.20
C CYS A 257 -8.20 -7.12 6.77
N LEU A 258 -7.78 -5.86 6.62
CA LEU A 258 -6.57 -5.34 7.26
C LEU A 258 -6.65 -5.44 8.79
N PHE A 259 -7.81 -5.07 9.34
CA PHE A 259 -8.09 -5.06 10.78
C PHE A 259 -8.95 -6.26 11.24
N GLY A 260 -8.92 -7.35 10.48
CA GLY A 260 -9.65 -8.56 10.84
C GLY A 260 -9.03 -9.30 12.05
N ASN A 261 -9.90 -9.97 12.82
CA ASN A 261 -9.52 -10.78 13.97
C ASN A 261 -9.13 -12.21 13.60
N THR A 262 -9.20 -12.56 12.30
CA THR A 262 -8.93 -13.90 11.81
C THR A 262 -7.87 -13.88 10.72
N GLY A 263 -6.97 -14.85 10.76
CA GLY A 263 -6.06 -15.19 9.68
C GLY A 263 -5.98 -16.70 9.58
N ILE A 264 -6.12 -17.24 8.37
CA ILE A 264 -6.11 -18.68 8.13
C ILE A 264 -4.88 -19.01 7.30
N SER A 265 -4.04 -19.91 7.79
CA SER A 265 -2.91 -20.39 7.03
C SER A 265 -3.37 -21.18 5.81
N ILE A 266 -2.96 -20.74 4.64
CA ILE A 266 -3.20 -21.43 3.37
C ILE A 266 -1.94 -22.11 2.85
N ARG A 267 -0.82 -21.99 3.59
CA ARG A 267 0.49 -22.41 3.14
C ARG A 267 0.59 -23.89 2.84
N HIS A 268 -0.15 -24.73 3.59
CA HIS A 268 -0.21 -26.17 3.35
C HIS A 268 -0.78 -26.54 1.98
N LEU A 269 -1.58 -25.66 1.37
CA LEU A 269 -2.14 -25.81 0.01
C LEU A 269 -1.25 -25.18 -1.09
N LEU A 270 -0.05 -24.77 -0.75
CA LEU A 270 0.93 -24.19 -1.67
C LEU A 270 2.17 -25.10 -1.88
N GLN A 271 2.10 -26.35 -1.42
CA GLN A 271 3.26 -27.25 -1.44
C GLN A 271 3.37 -28.04 -2.73
N LYS A 272 2.26 -28.31 -3.43
CA LYS A 272 2.19 -29.09 -4.66
C LYS A 272 1.31 -28.38 -5.70
N ASP A 273 1.55 -28.68 -6.97
CA ASP A 273 0.84 -28.04 -8.09
C ASP A 273 -0.60 -28.55 -8.25
N ASP A 274 -0.91 -29.74 -7.74
CA ASP A 274 -2.24 -30.35 -7.77
C ASP A 274 -3.20 -29.83 -6.68
N GLN A 275 -2.74 -28.95 -5.78
CA GLN A 275 -3.55 -28.40 -4.68
C GLN A 275 -4.35 -27.13 -5.06
N THR A 276 -4.37 -26.75 -6.34
CA THR A 276 -5.00 -25.50 -6.78
C THR A 276 -6.51 -25.47 -6.51
N GLU A 277 -7.23 -26.56 -6.74
CA GLU A 277 -8.68 -26.61 -6.49
C GLU A 277 -9.00 -26.49 -4.99
N GLU A 278 -8.29 -27.21 -4.14
CA GLU A 278 -8.47 -27.12 -2.68
C GLU A 278 -8.20 -25.68 -2.16
N LEU A 279 -7.17 -25.03 -2.72
CA LEU A 279 -6.86 -23.64 -2.40
C LEU A 279 -8.00 -22.70 -2.79
N LYS A 280 -8.57 -22.85 -3.97
CA LYS A 280 -9.70 -22.03 -4.45
C LYS A 280 -10.93 -22.24 -3.58
N ASP A 281 -11.27 -23.48 -3.26
CA ASP A 281 -12.41 -23.82 -2.41
C ASP A 281 -12.28 -23.23 -1.01
N LEU A 282 -11.08 -23.31 -0.42
CA LEU A 282 -10.81 -22.70 0.87
C LEU A 282 -10.98 -21.17 0.81
N ILE A 283 -10.40 -20.51 -0.20
CA ILE A 283 -10.53 -19.05 -0.35
C ILE A 283 -12.00 -18.64 -0.50
N LEU A 284 -12.76 -19.30 -1.37
CA LEU A 284 -14.19 -19.01 -1.58
C LEU A 284 -15.02 -19.27 -0.32
N GLY A 285 -14.75 -20.37 0.37
CA GLY A 285 -15.40 -20.68 1.64
C GLY A 285 -15.17 -19.60 2.71
N GLN A 286 -13.94 -19.04 2.76
CA GLN A 286 -13.59 -17.98 3.70
C GLN A 286 -14.24 -16.64 3.36
N MET A 287 -14.53 -16.34 2.10
CA MET A 287 -15.17 -15.08 1.71
C MET A 287 -16.49 -14.82 2.44
N ARG A 288 -17.22 -15.86 2.83
CA ARG A 288 -18.49 -15.78 3.58
C ARG A 288 -18.33 -15.10 4.95
N PHE A 289 -17.11 -15.11 5.51
CA PHE A 289 -16.79 -14.52 6.81
C PHE A 289 -16.24 -13.11 6.71
N LYS A 290 -16.21 -12.51 5.52
CA LYS A 290 -15.77 -11.13 5.33
C LYS A 290 -16.79 -10.18 5.95
N LYS A 291 -16.37 -9.47 7.02
CA LYS A 291 -17.21 -8.49 7.71
C LYS A 291 -17.51 -7.28 6.81
N GLU A 292 -18.65 -6.63 7.04
CA GLU A 292 -19.07 -5.41 6.32
C GLU A 292 -18.17 -4.21 6.65
N SER A 293 -17.66 -4.12 7.88
CA SER A 293 -16.75 -3.06 8.33
C SER A 293 -15.56 -3.62 9.09
N HIS A 294 -14.50 -2.85 9.16
CA HIS A 294 -13.33 -3.12 10.02
C HIS A 294 -13.49 -2.63 11.45
N TYR A 295 -14.50 -1.82 11.76
CA TYR A 295 -14.80 -1.25 13.08
C TYR A 295 -13.65 -0.49 13.73
N LEU A 296 -12.73 0.08 12.90
CA LEU A 296 -11.59 0.85 13.40
C LEU A 296 -12.03 2.12 14.17
N GLU A 297 -13.18 2.67 13.80
CA GLU A 297 -13.84 3.79 14.51
C GLU A 297 -14.23 3.45 15.95
N LEU A 298 -14.35 2.15 16.28
CA LEU A 298 -14.58 1.64 17.64
C LEU A 298 -13.27 1.21 18.33
N GLY A 299 -12.11 1.48 17.71
CA GLY A 299 -10.79 1.09 18.22
C GLY A 299 -10.42 -0.38 17.97
N GLU A 300 -11.21 -1.12 17.16
CA GLU A 300 -10.89 -2.50 16.81
C GLU A 300 -9.73 -2.56 15.81
N THR A 301 -8.53 -2.89 16.27
CA THR A 301 -7.34 -3.04 15.42
C THR A 301 -7.12 -4.48 14.92
N GLY A 302 -7.91 -5.43 15.41
CA GLY A 302 -7.81 -6.85 15.07
C GLY A 302 -6.43 -7.44 15.36
N LEU A 303 -5.95 -8.32 14.48
CA LEU A 303 -4.61 -8.91 14.57
C LEU A 303 -3.49 -7.98 14.04
N THR A 304 -3.81 -6.75 13.64
CA THR A 304 -2.81 -5.86 13.02
C THR A 304 -2.05 -5.10 14.08
N LYS A 305 -0.93 -5.68 14.51
CA LYS A 305 0.03 -5.03 15.42
C LYS A 305 0.69 -3.84 14.72
N ASN A 306 1.20 -4.04 13.50
CA ASN A 306 1.76 -3.00 12.66
C ASN A 306 1.47 -3.29 11.17
N LEU A 307 1.67 -2.29 10.31
CA LEU A 307 1.30 -2.39 8.89
C LEU A 307 2.30 -3.20 8.05
N SER A 308 3.53 -3.42 8.51
CA SER A 308 4.55 -4.14 7.74
C SER A 308 4.21 -5.63 7.52
N LYS A 309 3.45 -6.24 8.44
CA LYS A 309 3.04 -7.66 8.35
C LYS A 309 1.94 -7.90 7.34
N THR A 310 1.13 -6.89 7.04
CA THR A 310 -0.10 -7.04 6.23
C THR A 310 -0.10 -6.18 4.97
N GLY A 311 0.90 -5.34 4.82
CA GLY A 311 1.02 -4.40 3.74
C GLY A 311 0.00 -3.25 3.86
N GLY A 312 0.45 -2.11 4.29
CA GLY A 312 -0.34 -0.86 4.37
C GLY A 312 -0.64 -0.26 3.00
#